data_98d33fbe2c7d84a3c8b8a4e11108a7ef
#
_entry.id   98d33fbe2c7d84a3c8b8a4e11108a7ef
#
_cell.length_a   1.000
_cell.length_b   1.000
_cell.length_c   1.000
_cell.angle_alpha   90.00
_cell.angle_beta   90.00
_cell.angle_gamma   90.00
#
_symmetry.space_group_name_H-M   'P 1'
#
loop_
_entity.id
_entity.type
_entity.pdbx_description
1 polymer ?
#
loop_
_entity_poly.entity_id
_entity_poly.type
_entity_poly.pdbx_seq_one_letter_code
_entity_poly.pdbx_strand_id
1 'polypeptide(L)'
;DLNGYLVDLKAAIQSGELKEAEKKIDTILENNQIYRNEVSRSGNLVIDSLINYKYSLARKEMIDMKCYVFVPEQMPFDGADLCIILGNLLDNAMEAAGSLPEGQRHMEVSVSQIKGSLSIMVQNPYEGKVTLNGKGRILTSKPDSLNHGMGLSSVQRSVDKYNGELLTDYGEGIFKATVLLYPPENLHDSS
;
A
#
# COMPACT_ATOMS: atom_id res chain seq x y z
N ASP A 1 24.62 -9.41 7.58
CA ASP A 1 23.82 -10.64 7.57
C ASP A 1 22.98 -10.71 8.85
N LEU A 2 21.63 -10.64 8.71
CA LEU A 2 20.69 -10.61 9.83
C LEU A 2 20.87 -11.83 10.77
N ASN A 3 21.16 -13.00 10.21
CA ASN A 3 21.38 -14.22 11.00
C ASN A 3 22.60 -14.08 11.93
N GLY A 4 23.69 -13.46 11.49
CA GLY A 4 24.87 -13.18 12.31
C GLY A 4 24.51 -12.27 13.49
N TYR A 5 23.77 -11.18 13.25
CA TYR A 5 23.33 -10.28 14.33
C TYR A 5 22.41 -10.97 15.34
N LEU A 6 21.51 -11.86 14.90
CA LEU A 6 20.61 -12.60 15.81
C LEU A 6 21.37 -13.61 16.67
N VAL A 7 22.41 -14.27 16.13
CA VAL A 7 23.28 -15.19 16.89
C VAL A 7 24.04 -14.43 17.97
N ASP A 8 24.64 -13.28 17.62
CA ASP A 8 25.37 -12.45 18.55
C ASP A 8 24.48 -11.84 19.64
N LEU A 9 23.23 -11.43 19.28
CA LEU A 9 22.23 -10.96 20.23
C LEU A 9 21.85 -12.05 21.23
N LYS A 10 21.63 -13.28 20.73
CA LYS A 10 21.32 -14.44 21.59
C LYS A 10 22.45 -14.73 22.57
N ALA A 11 23.71 -14.68 22.11
CA ALA A 11 24.88 -14.88 22.97
C ALA A 11 24.97 -13.80 24.08
N ALA A 12 24.76 -12.53 23.74
CA ALA A 12 24.77 -11.42 24.70
C ALA A 12 23.65 -11.55 25.78
N ILE A 13 22.46 -12.01 25.37
CA ILE A 13 21.35 -12.28 26.31
C ILE A 13 21.71 -13.46 27.23
N GLN A 14 22.29 -14.54 26.70
CA GLN A 14 22.66 -15.71 27.50
C GLN A 14 23.80 -15.44 28.50
N SER A 15 24.73 -14.52 28.16
CA SER A 15 25.79 -14.08 29.06
C SER A 15 25.33 -13.05 30.10
N GLY A 16 24.11 -12.55 30.02
CA GLY A 16 23.57 -11.53 30.93
C GLY A 16 24.07 -10.12 30.64
N GLU A 17 24.72 -9.89 29.52
CA GLU A 17 25.26 -8.60 29.08
C GLU A 17 24.17 -7.72 28.45
N LEU A 18 23.20 -7.27 29.27
CA LEU A 18 22.01 -6.56 28.78
C LEU A 18 22.32 -5.31 27.97
N LYS A 19 23.33 -4.52 28.38
CA LYS A 19 23.74 -3.32 27.63
C LYS A 19 24.31 -3.65 26.25
N GLU A 20 25.04 -4.76 26.12
CA GLU A 20 25.56 -5.22 24.84
C GLU A 20 24.43 -5.77 23.95
N ALA A 21 23.45 -6.47 24.55
CA ALA A 21 22.26 -6.92 23.85
C ALA A 21 21.43 -5.74 23.34
N GLU A 22 21.23 -4.70 24.17
CA GLU A 22 20.52 -3.47 23.81
C GLU A 22 21.21 -2.76 22.63
N LYS A 23 22.54 -2.57 22.71
CA LYS A 23 23.32 -1.98 21.62
C LYS A 23 23.23 -2.76 20.31
N LYS A 24 23.19 -4.10 20.39
CA LYS A 24 23.02 -4.96 19.20
C LYS A 24 21.63 -4.86 18.62
N ILE A 25 20.59 -4.74 19.45
CA ILE A 25 19.23 -4.45 19.00
C ILE A 25 19.19 -3.11 18.29
N ASP A 26 19.76 -2.05 18.87
CA ASP A 26 19.82 -0.73 18.25
C ASP A 26 20.54 -0.78 16.91
N THR A 27 21.66 -1.52 16.81
CA THR A 27 22.38 -1.72 15.54
C THR A 27 21.53 -2.46 14.50
N ILE A 28 20.76 -3.48 14.90
CA ILE A 28 19.83 -4.18 14.01
C ILE A 28 18.71 -3.24 13.53
N LEU A 29 18.16 -2.45 14.44
CA LEU A 29 17.12 -1.46 14.12
C LEU A 29 17.68 -0.33 13.23
N GLU A 30 18.89 0.13 13.48
CA GLU A 30 19.56 1.14 12.64
C GLU A 30 19.93 0.62 11.25
N ASN A 31 20.37 -0.63 11.14
CA ASN A 31 20.73 -1.26 9.86
C ASN A 31 19.51 -1.78 9.09
N ASN A 32 18.40 -2.07 9.77
CA ASN A 32 17.13 -2.35 9.12
C ASN A 32 16.53 -1.04 8.60
N GLN A 33 16.85 -0.72 7.35
CA GLN A 33 16.35 0.46 6.63
C GLN A 33 14.81 0.55 6.61
N ILE A 34 14.10 -0.48 7.02
CA ILE A 34 12.64 -0.53 7.13
C ILE A 34 12.14 0.55 8.12
N TYR A 35 12.82 0.74 9.26
CA TYR A 35 12.44 1.75 10.26
C TYR A 35 12.92 3.18 9.95
N ARG A 36 13.94 3.36 9.11
CA ARG A 36 14.42 4.69 8.70
C ARG A 36 13.57 5.36 7.63
N ASN A 37 12.67 4.62 6.98
CA ASN A 37 11.90 5.07 5.83
C ASN A 37 10.39 5.01 6.08
N GLU A 38 9.93 5.23 7.30
CA GLU A 38 8.52 5.41 7.57
C GLU A 38 8.03 6.68 6.87
N VAL A 39 7.19 6.50 5.85
CA VAL A 39 6.59 7.57 5.07
C VAL A 39 5.16 7.84 5.51
N SER A 40 4.55 6.90 6.25
CA SER A 40 3.23 7.01 6.83
C SER A 40 3.27 6.81 8.35
N ARG A 41 2.68 7.75 9.09
CA ARG A 41 2.57 7.77 10.56
C ARG A 41 1.22 8.35 10.99
N SER A 42 0.15 7.83 10.47
CA SER A 42 -1.21 8.27 10.79
C SER A 42 -1.69 7.77 12.17
N GLY A 43 -1.06 6.72 12.68
CA GLY A 43 -1.49 5.96 13.85
C GLY A 43 -2.39 4.78 13.50
N ASN A 44 -2.92 4.70 12.28
CA ASN A 44 -3.65 3.53 11.80
C ASN A 44 -2.68 2.42 11.41
N LEU A 45 -2.61 1.37 12.24
CA LEU A 45 -1.62 0.30 12.11
C LEU A 45 -1.66 -0.39 10.73
N VAL A 46 -2.85 -0.64 10.19
CA VAL A 46 -3.02 -1.35 8.91
C VAL A 46 -2.49 -0.51 7.76
N ILE A 47 -2.94 0.76 7.68
CA ILE A 47 -2.54 1.68 6.62
C ILE A 47 -1.04 1.96 6.67
N ASP A 48 -0.53 2.31 7.86
CA ASP A 48 0.88 2.65 8.04
C ASP A 48 1.79 1.46 7.72
N SER A 49 1.48 0.26 8.24
CA SER A 49 2.28 -0.94 7.98
C SER A 49 2.35 -1.28 6.50
N LEU A 50 1.21 -1.24 5.81
CA LEU A 50 1.15 -1.60 4.39
C LEU A 50 1.85 -0.57 3.51
N ILE A 51 1.61 0.72 3.73
CA ILE A 51 2.25 1.79 2.96
C ILE A 51 3.77 1.79 3.19
N ASN A 52 4.24 1.70 4.44
CA ASN A 52 5.66 1.68 4.76
C ASN A 52 6.36 0.46 4.16
N TYR A 53 5.73 -0.72 4.19
CA TYR A 53 6.24 -1.92 3.53
C TYR A 53 6.36 -1.72 2.02
N LYS A 54 5.30 -1.27 1.35
CA LYS A 54 5.30 -1.03 -0.11
C LYS A 54 6.28 0.07 -0.51
N TYR A 55 6.40 1.12 0.29
CA TYR A 55 7.40 2.16 0.08
C TYR A 55 8.83 1.60 0.11
N SER A 56 9.14 0.70 1.04
CA SER A 56 10.46 0.06 1.10
C SER A 56 10.75 -0.81 -0.12
N LEU A 57 9.72 -1.50 -0.67
CA LEU A 57 9.85 -2.27 -1.91
C LEU A 57 10.02 -1.35 -3.13
N ALA A 58 9.20 -0.28 -3.24
CA ALA A 58 9.29 0.69 -4.32
C ALA A 58 10.70 1.29 -4.43
N ARG A 59 11.31 1.65 -3.30
CA ARG A 59 12.69 2.14 -3.26
C ARG A 59 13.71 1.13 -3.78
N LYS A 60 13.56 -0.16 -3.47
CA LYS A 60 14.45 -1.22 -3.99
C LYS A 60 14.36 -1.34 -5.51
N GLU A 61 13.21 -1.06 -6.08
CA GLU A 61 12.95 -1.08 -7.51
C GLU A 61 13.18 0.28 -8.18
N MET A 62 13.74 1.26 -7.44
CA MET A 62 13.99 2.62 -7.90
C MET A 62 12.73 3.33 -8.42
N ILE A 63 11.60 3.08 -7.74
CA ILE A 63 10.32 3.75 -7.98
C ILE A 63 10.20 4.90 -6.98
N ASP A 64 10.03 6.14 -7.49
CA ASP A 64 9.73 7.32 -6.66
C ASP A 64 8.26 7.27 -6.22
N MET A 65 8.02 6.90 -4.97
CA MET A 65 6.68 6.77 -4.41
C MET A 65 6.36 7.94 -3.47
N LYS A 66 5.38 8.76 -3.83
CA LYS A 66 4.86 9.85 -3.00
C LYS A 66 3.65 9.36 -2.20
N CYS A 67 3.60 9.68 -0.90
CA CYS A 67 2.58 9.21 0.01
C CYS A 67 1.92 10.37 0.77
N TYR A 68 0.59 10.43 0.77
CA TYR A 68 -0.22 11.40 1.50
C TYR A 68 -1.28 10.66 2.31
N VAL A 69 -1.12 10.61 3.63
CA VAL A 69 -1.99 9.83 4.52
C VAL A 69 -2.58 10.74 5.60
N PHE A 70 -3.90 10.88 5.60
CA PHE A 70 -4.68 11.70 6.54
C PHE A 70 -5.88 10.90 7.03
N VAL A 71 -5.62 9.95 7.92
CA VAL A 71 -6.65 9.08 8.52
C VAL A 71 -6.49 9.07 10.04
N PRO A 72 -7.57 8.88 10.81
CA PRO A 72 -7.47 8.68 12.24
C PRO A 72 -6.93 7.27 12.56
N GLU A 73 -6.48 7.09 13.80
CA GLU A 73 -6.02 5.81 14.31
C GLU A 73 -7.10 4.72 14.19
N GLN A 74 -8.34 5.05 14.51
CA GLN A 74 -9.49 4.14 14.44
C GLN A 74 -10.42 4.53 13.30
N MET A 75 -10.80 3.55 12.48
CA MET A 75 -11.76 3.73 11.38
C MET A 75 -12.78 2.59 11.37
N PRO A 76 -14.02 2.85 10.91
CA PRO A 76 -15.09 1.83 10.87
C PRO A 76 -14.98 0.91 9.64
N PHE A 77 -13.77 0.57 9.23
CA PHE A 77 -13.49 -0.30 8.08
C PHE A 77 -12.66 -1.49 8.53
N ASP A 78 -13.00 -2.68 8.02
CA ASP A 78 -12.27 -3.90 8.35
C ASP A 78 -10.84 -3.87 7.82
N GLY A 79 -9.87 -4.23 8.67
CA GLY A 79 -8.46 -4.19 8.31
C GLY A 79 -8.09 -5.13 7.17
N ALA A 80 -8.75 -6.29 7.04
CA ALA A 80 -8.51 -7.22 5.94
C ALA A 80 -9.01 -6.66 4.60
N ASP A 81 -10.15 -5.96 4.60
CA ASP A 81 -10.64 -5.29 3.40
C ASP A 81 -9.71 -4.14 2.98
N LEU A 82 -9.21 -3.35 3.95
CA LEU A 82 -8.21 -2.31 3.69
C LEU A 82 -6.92 -2.91 3.09
N CYS A 83 -6.44 -4.03 3.62
CA CYS A 83 -5.29 -4.74 3.07
C CYS A 83 -5.52 -5.21 1.62
N ILE A 84 -6.71 -5.76 1.32
CA ILE A 84 -7.06 -6.21 -0.03
C ILE A 84 -7.10 -5.02 -0.99
N ILE A 85 -7.78 -3.94 -0.61
CA ILE A 85 -7.94 -2.76 -1.46
C ILE A 85 -6.58 -2.09 -1.71
N LEU A 86 -5.94 -1.62 -0.66
CA LEU A 86 -4.71 -0.85 -0.76
C LEU A 86 -3.56 -1.71 -1.32
N GLY A 87 -3.45 -2.97 -0.88
CA GLY A 87 -2.44 -3.91 -1.36
C GLY A 87 -2.51 -4.12 -2.87
N ASN A 88 -3.69 -4.45 -3.40
CA ASN A 88 -3.85 -4.68 -4.85
C ASN A 88 -3.63 -3.41 -5.67
N LEU A 89 -4.10 -2.24 -5.20
CA LEU A 89 -3.87 -0.99 -5.91
C LEU A 89 -2.39 -0.62 -5.97
N LEU A 90 -1.66 -0.77 -4.85
CA LEU A 90 -0.23 -0.50 -4.80
C LEU A 90 0.58 -1.50 -5.63
N ASP A 91 0.23 -2.80 -5.60
CA ASP A 91 0.90 -3.82 -6.42
C ASP A 91 0.74 -3.54 -7.91
N ASN A 92 -0.45 -3.20 -8.35
CA ASN A 92 -0.72 -2.83 -9.74
C ASN A 92 0.10 -1.60 -10.18
N ALA A 93 0.18 -0.58 -9.33
CA ALA A 93 0.95 0.63 -9.61
C ALA A 93 2.45 0.37 -9.64
N MET A 94 2.98 -0.44 -8.71
CA MET A 94 4.39 -0.82 -8.68
C MET A 94 4.78 -1.64 -9.91
N GLU A 95 3.97 -2.61 -10.32
CA GLU A 95 4.22 -3.40 -11.53
C GLU A 95 4.25 -2.51 -12.77
N ALA A 96 3.28 -1.60 -12.91
CA ALA A 96 3.21 -0.69 -14.04
C ALA A 96 4.42 0.26 -14.07
N ALA A 97 4.74 0.90 -12.94
CA ALA A 97 5.89 1.79 -12.82
C ALA A 97 7.22 1.05 -13.04
N GLY A 98 7.36 -0.16 -12.49
CA GLY A 98 8.56 -1.00 -12.63
C GLY A 98 8.86 -1.41 -14.07
N SER A 99 7.85 -1.46 -14.95
CA SER A 99 8.03 -1.76 -16.37
C SER A 99 8.67 -0.62 -17.17
N LEU A 100 8.75 0.58 -16.61
CA LEU A 100 9.32 1.76 -17.25
C LEU A 100 10.83 1.85 -17.06
N PRO A 101 11.55 2.61 -17.91
CA PRO A 101 12.95 2.93 -17.68
C PRO A 101 13.18 3.62 -16.33
N GLU A 102 14.34 3.38 -15.72
CA GLU A 102 14.75 4.13 -14.53
C GLU A 102 14.68 5.65 -14.79
N GLY A 103 14.29 6.41 -13.78
CA GLY A 103 14.07 7.86 -13.90
C GLY A 103 12.66 8.25 -14.39
N GLN A 104 11.90 7.32 -14.94
CA GLN A 104 10.47 7.51 -15.26
C GLN A 104 9.55 6.77 -14.28
N ARG A 105 10.13 5.96 -13.39
CA ARG A 105 9.41 5.16 -12.41
C ARG A 105 8.93 6.02 -11.26
N HIS A 106 7.67 6.34 -11.24
CA HIS A 106 7.05 7.06 -10.13
C HIS A 106 5.62 6.57 -9.89
N MET A 107 5.14 6.78 -8.68
CA MET A 107 3.74 6.53 -8.31
C MET A 107 3.35 7.44 -7.15
N GLU A 108 2.06 7.62 -6.98
CA GLU A 108 1.53 8.41 -5.88
C GLU A 108 0.37 7.67 -5.22
N VAL A 109 0.32 7.69 -3.90
CA VAL A 109 -0.78 7.19 -3.10
C VAL A 109 -1.30 8.28 -2.16
N SER A 110 -2.61 8.43 -2.13
CA SER A 110 -3.30 9.29 -1.18
C SER A 110 -4.39 8.51 -0.45
N VAL A 111 -4.38 8.55 0.87
CA VAL A 111 -5.40 7.93 1.72
C VAL A 111 -5.92 8.98 2.68
N SER A 112 -7.22 9.28 2.63
CA SER A 112 -7.82 10.31 3.48
C SER A 112 -9.21 9.93 3.93
N GLN A 113 -9.54 10.25 5.20
CA GLN A 113 -10.89 10.13 5.71
C GLN A 113 -11.52 11.53 5.90
N ILE A 114 -12.67 11.74 5.28
CA ILE A 114 -13.41 12.99 5.36
C ILE A 114 -14.86 12.68 5.69
N LYS A 115 -15.38 13.24 6.78
CA LYS A 115 -16.77 13.03 7.25
C LYS A 115 -17.15 11.55 7.36
N GLY A 116 -16.23 10.71 7.82
CA GLY A 116 -16.44 9.27 7.98
C GLY A 116 -16.16 8.44 6.72
N SER A 117 -16.23 9.01 5.53
CA SER A 117 -15.91 8.30 4.27
C SER A 117 -14.41 8.24 4.04
N LEU A 118 -13.92 7.09 3.55
CA LEU A 118 -12.52 6.87 3.23
C LEU A 118 -12.30 6.94 1.72
N SER A 119 -11.35 7.77 1.32
CA SER A 119 -10.86 7.85 -0.06
C SER A 119 -9.47 7.28 -0.16
N ILE A 120 -9.25 6.34 -1.08
CA ILE A 120 -7.95 5.78 -1.42
C ILE A 120 -7.70 6.04 -2.90
N MET A 121 -6.66 6.78 -3.23
CA MET A 121 -6.27 7.06 -4.61
C MET A 121 -4.84 6.56 -4.84
N VAL A 122 -4.63 5.84 -5.92
CA VAL A 122 -3.31 5.43 -6.39
C VAL A 122 -3.19 5.79 -7.85
N GLN A 123 -2.08 6.43 -8.22
CA GLN A 123 -1.80 6.77 -9.61
C GLN A 123 -0.35 6.45 -9.99
N ASN A 124 -0.15 6.09 -11.24
CA ASN A 124 1.15 5.75 -11.81
C ASN A 124 1.20 6.08 -13.31
N PRO A 125 2.39 6.27 -13.89
CA PRO A 125 2.56 6.36 -15.34
C PRO A 125 2.08 5.08 -16.00
N TYR A 126 1.55 5.21 -17.20
CA TYR A 126 1.08 4.10 -18.01
C TYR A 126 1.52 4.27 -19.47
N GLU A 127 2.36 3.36 -19.95
CA GLU A 127 2.73 3.24 -21.38
C GLU A 127 1.97 2.06 -21.99
N GLY A 128 0.75 2.28 -22.44
CA GLY A 128 -0.01 1.22 -23.10
C GLY A 128 -1.32 1.67 -23.69
N LYS A 129 -1.83 0.88 -24.67
CA LYS A 129 -3.19 1.07 -25.16
C LYS A 129 -4.14 0.40 -24.17
N VAL A 130 -4.95 1.19 -23.50
CA VAL A 130 -6.07 0.67 -22.71
C VAL A 130 -7.09 0.12 -23.68
N THR A 131 -7.31 -1.19 -23.68
CA THR A 131 -8.40 -1.80 -24.41
C THR A 131 -9.57 -1.94 -23.44
N LEU A 132 -10.65 -1.21 -23.71
CA LEU A 132 -11.89 -1.34 -22.94
C LEU A 132 -12.76 -2.42 -23.58
N ASN A 133 -13.39 -3.28 -22.76
CA ASN A 133 -14.45 -4.15 -23.28
C ASN A 133 -15.72 -3.31 -23.55
N GLY A 134 -16.69 -3.89 -24.24
CA GLY A 134 -17.96 -3.23 -24.57
C GLY A 134 -18.83 -2.79 -23.37
N LYS A 135 -18.35 -3.05 -22.11
CA LYS A 135 -18.94 -2.60 -20.86
C LYS A 135 -18.07 -1.55 -20.13
N GLY A 136 -17.08 -0.96 -20.84
CA GLY A 136 -16.17 0.04 -20.24
C GLY A 136 -15.16 -0.53 -19.23
N ARG A 137 -15.02 -1.86 -19.12
CA ARG A 137 -14.02 -2.48 -18.25
C ARG A 137 -12.71 -2.69 -19.02
N ILE A 138 -11.61 -2.48 -18.30
CA ILE A 138 -10.27 -2.64 -18.86
C ILE A 138 -10.04 -4.09 -19.26
N LEU A 139 -9.64 -4.27 -20.52
CA LEU A 139 -8.97 -5.48 -20.98
C LEU A 139 -7.47 -5.20 -20.95
N THR A 140 -6.76 -5.80 -20.02
CA THR A 140 -5.30 -5.74 -20.03
C THR A 140 -4.77 -6.45 -21.26
N SER A 141 -3.91 -5.78 -22.03
CA SER A 141 -3.28 -6.33 -23.23
C SER A 141 -2.11 -7.29 -22.95
N LYS A 142 -1.90 -7.69 -21.70
CA LYS A 142 -0.85 -8.65 -21.33
C LYS A 142 -1.33 -10.09 -21.44
N PRO A 143 -0.46 -11.05 -21.88
CA PRO A 143 -0.80 -12.48 -21.98
C PRO A 143 -1.14 -13.12 -20.61
N ASP A 144 -0.82 -12.49 -19.47
CA ASP A 144 -1.20 -12.90 -18.12
C ASP A 144 -2.51 -12.27 -17.61
N SER A 145 -3.51 -12.20 -18.48
CA SER A 145 -4.85 -11.65 -18.18
C SER A 145 -5.57 -12.29 -16.99
N LEU A 146 -5.12 -13.46 -16.53
CA LEU A 146 -5.70 -14.16 -15.39
C LEU A 146 -5.33 -13.52 -14.03
N ASN A 147 -4.14 -12.90 -13.88
CA ASN A 147 -3.72 -12.32 -12.61
C ASN A 147 -4.19 -10.86 -12.43
N HIS A 148 -4.23 -10.04 -13.49
CA HIS A 148 -4.65 -8.63 -13.39
C HIS A 148 -6.18 -8.47 -13.27
N GLY A 149 -6.97 -9.39 -13.84
CA GLY A 149 -8.42 -9.40 -13.64
C GLY A 149 -8.84 -9.75 -12.20
N MET A 150 -8.01 -10.49 -11.46
CA MET A 150 -8.31 -10.90 -10.08
C MET A 150 -8.04 -9.81 -9.06
N GLY A 151 -7.04 -8.95 -9.25
CA GLY A 151 -6.70 -7.86 -8.32
C GLY A 151 -7.83 -6.83 -8.21
N LEU A 152 -8.23 -6.21 -9.31
CA LEU A 152 -9.31 -5.22 -9.31
C LEU A 152 -10.68 -5.82 -9.00
N SER A 153 -10.94 -7.08 -9.36
CA SER A 153 -12.18 -7.77 -8.97
C SER A 153 -12.23 -8.06 -7.47
N SER A 154 -11.09 -8.31 -6.84
CA SER A 154 -11.00 -8.45 -5.38
C SER A 154 -11.19 -7.10 -4.68
N VAL A 155 -10.60 -6.03 -5.23
CA VAL A 155 -10.86 -4.66 -4.77
C VAL A 155 -12.36 -4.35 -4.84
N GLN A 156 -13.00 -4.59 -5.99
CA GLN A 156 -14.43 -4.31 -6.17
C GLN A 156 -15.29 -5.05 -5.13
N ARG A 157 -15.02 -6.33 -4.87
CA ARG A 157 -15.77 -7.11 -3.86
C ARG A 157 -15.63 -6.53 -2.44
N SER A 158 -14.44 -6.05 -2.07
CA SER A 158 -14.24 -5.40 -0.77
C SER A 158 -14.91 -4.02 -0.72
N VAL A 159 -14.89 -3.27 -1.82
CA VAL A 159 -15.57 -1.98 -1.95
C VAL A 159 -17.09 -2.11 -1.83
N ASP A 160 -17.67 -3.14 -2.48
CA ASP A 160 -19.12 -3.39 -2.47
C ASP A 160 -19.69 -3.62 -1.06
N LYS A 161 -18.88 -4.15 -0.13
CA LYS A 161 -19.28 -4.35 1.28
C LYS A 161 -19.63 -3.03 2.00
N TYR A 162 -19.08 -1.92 1.53
CA TYR A 162 -19.25 -0.59 2.11
C TYR A 162 -20.11 0.32 1.25
N ASN A 163 -20.90 -0.24 0.32
CA ASN A 163 -21.64 0.52 -0.69
C ASN A 163 -20.75 1.55 -1.40
N GLY A 164 -19.47 1.22 -1.56
CA GLY A 164 -18.43 2.08 -2.07
C GLY A 164 -18.37 2.12 -3.59
N GLU A 165 -17.38 2.86 -4.09
CA GLU A 165 -17.14 3.04 -5.53
C GLU A 165 -15.66 2.79 -5.85
N LEU A 166 -15.41 2.07 -6.96
CA LEU A 166 -14.09 1.95 -7.57
C LEU A 166 -14.13 2.66 -8.93
N LEU A 167 -13.42 3.76 -9.04
CA LEU A 167 -13.29 4.57 -10.23
C LEU A 167 -11.90 4.41 -10.83
N THR A 168 -11.81 4.26 -12.14
CA THR A 168 -10.53 4.22 -12.86
C THR A 168 -10.55 5.25 -13.98
N ASP A 169 -9.46 5.98 -14.11
CA ASP A 169 -9.27 7.00 -15.11
C ASP A 169 -7.93 6.79 -15.85
N TYR A 170 -7.92 7.12 -17.13
CA TYR A 170 -6.77 7.04 -18.02
C TYR A 170 -6.67 8.33 -18.81
N GLY A 171 -5.70 9.13 -18.51
CA GLY A 171 -5.46 10.38 -19.21
C GLY A 171 -3.99 10.76 -19.18
N GLU A 172 -3.50 11.33 -20.28
CA GLU A 172 -2.16 11.93 -20.35
C GLU A 172 -1.00 11.00 -19.96
N GLY A 173 -1.13 9.68 -20.21
CA GLY A 173 -0.11 8.69 -19.85
C GLY A 173 -0.10 8.31 -18.36
N ILE A 174 -1.14 8.66 -17.62
CA ILE A 174 -1.34 8.32 -16.21
C ILE A 174 -2.55 7.40 -16.07
N PHE A 175 -2.39 6.32 -15.32
CA PHE A 175 -3.47 5.53 -14.77
C PHE A 175 -3.75 5.98 -13.34
N LYS A 176 -5.02 6.18 -13.01
CA LYS A 176 -5.49 6.52 -11.68
C LYS A 176 -6.62 5.59 -11.26
N ALA A 177 -6.50 4.98 -10.10
CA ALA A 177 -7.57 4.25 -9.43
C ALA A 177 -7.98 4.99 -8.16
N THR A 178 -9.27 5.20 -7.98
CA THR A 178 -9.82 5.85 -6.79
C THR A 178 -10.90 4.95 -6.19
N VAL A 179 -10.77 4.64 -4.92
CA VAL A 179 -11.75 3.92 -4.12
C VAL A 179 -12.38 4.88 -3.13
N LEU A 180 -13.70 4.85 -3.04
CA LEU A 180 -14.49 5.55 -2.03
C LEU A 180 -15.22 4.50 -1.20
N LEU A 181 -15.05 4.52 0.13
CA LEU A 181 -15.78 3.67 1.06
C LEU A 181 -16.65 4.54 1.97
N TYR A 182 -17.88 4.12 2.16
CA TYR A 182 -18.81 4.79 3.07
C TYR A 182 -18.87 4.02 4.40
N PRO A 183 -18.95 4.72 5.56
CA PRO A 183 -19.04 4.04 6.85
C PRO A 183 -20.32 3.20 6.92
N PRO A 184 -20.31 2.05 7.60
CA PRO A 184 -21.52 1.28 7.86
C PRO A 184 -22.57 2.15 8.57
N GLU A 185 -23.84 2.02 8.19
CA GLU A 185 -24.96 2.88 8.67
C GLU A 185 -25.20 2.83 10.20
N ASN A 186 -24.60 1.90 10.93
CA ASN A 186 -24.88 1.63 12.35
C ASN A 186 -24.05 2.46 13.36
N LEU A 187 -23.31 3.49 12.96
CA LEU A 187 -22.46 4.29 13.87
C LEU A 187 -23.11 5.58 14.40
N HIS A 188 -24.39 5.86 14.08
CA HIS A 188 -25.06 7.09 14.51
C HIS A 188 -26.05 6.96 15.67
N ASP A 189 -26.25 5.75 16.24
CA ASP A 189 -27.19 5.54 17.38
C ASP A 189 -26.47 5.11 18.67
N SER A 190 -25.53 5.93 19.14
CA SER A 190 -24.99 5.84 20.51
C SER A 190 -24.54 7.23 20.96
N SER A 191 -25.51 8.08 21.22
CA SER A 191 -25.32 9.35 21.96
C SER A 191 -26.30 9.46 23.10
#